data_839de1d996e5b2607817cd74333a5600
#
_entry.id   839de1d996e5b2607817cd74333a5600
#
_cell.length_a   1.000
_cell.length_b   1.000
_cell.length_c   1.000
_cell.angle_alpha   90.00
_cell.angle_beta   90.00
_cell.angle_gamma   90.00
#
_symmetry.space_group_name_H-M   'P 1'
#
loop_
_entity.id
_entity.type
_entity.pdbx_description
1 polymer ?
#
loop_
_entity_poly.entity_id
_entity_poly.type
_entity_poly.pdbx_seq_one_letter_code
_entity_poly.pdbx_strand_id
1 'polypeptide(L)'
;MHVTVAGTKEKIVMIEAGASEVKEEVMLEGLKYAHGVIKEMCEFIENVAKEIGKEKMSYEAHDVNHEIYDKIKEAEYANIQHALDTDDKNIRDERIGVITDRILETMGEEYPDLATELEEIMYKMQKEIVRAWLYEGRRVDGRGLDEIRPLAAEVDLLPRVHGSGMFTRGQTQ
;
A
#
# COMPACT_ATOMS: atom_id res chain seq x y z
N MET A 1 28.49 -6.94 4.47
CA MET A 1 27.23 -6.17 4.45
C MET A 1 27.37 -5.00 3.49
N HIS A 2 26.45 -4.85 2.58
CA HIS A 2 26.29 -3.69 1.68
C HIS A 2 24.90 -3.13 1.89
N VAL A 3 24.78 -1.84 2.19
CA VAL A 3 23.50 -1.21 2.50
C VAL A 3 23.40 0.14 1.80
N THR A 4 22.34 0.34 1.05
CA THR A 4 21.98 1.63 0.46
C THR A 4 20.77 2.18 1.22
N VAL A 5 20.86 3.43 1.66
CA VAL A 5 19.80 4.09 2.42
C VAL A 5 19.45 5.40 1.76
N ALA A 6 18.16 5.67 1.56
CA ALA A 6 17.67 6.98 1.19
C ALA A 6 16.73 7.52 2.27
N GLY A 7 16.78 8.83 2.49
CA GLY A 7 16.01 9.44 3.56
C GLY A 7 15.92 10.95 3.48
N THR A 8 15.14 11.47 4.40
CA THR A 8 15.08 12.90 4.73
C THR A 8 15.78 13.15 6.06
N LYS A 9 15.83 14.39 6.53
CA LYS A 9 16.30 14.69 7.89
C LYS A 9 15.60 13.90 8.99
N GLU A 10 14.33 13.58 8.78
CA GLU A 10 13.47 13.00 9.82
C GLU A 10 13.27 11.50 9.67
N LYS A 11 13.25 11.00 8.43
CA LYS A 11 12.82 9.62 8.12
C LYS A 11 13.69 8.95 7.08
N ILE A 12 13.93 7.65 7.27
CA ILE A 12 14.40 6.76 6.23
C ILE A 12 13.21 6.39 5.35
N VAL A 13 13.36 6.51 4.04
CA VAL A 13 12.28 6.23 3.06
C VAL A 13 12.57 5.02 2.19
N MET A 14 13.84 4.62 2.06
CA MET A 14 14.23 3.44 1.29
C MET A 14 15.44 2.75 1.95
N ILE A 15 15.43 1.44 1.95
CA ILE A 15 16.55 0.60 2.36
C ILE A 15 16.70 -0.51 1.33
N GLU A 16 17.93 -0.72 0.86
CA GLU A 16 18.32 -1.86 0.05
C GLU A 16 19.57 -2.48 0.69
N ALA A 17 19.52 -3.74 1.03
CA ALA A 17 20.60 -4.38 1.76
C ALA A 17 20.93 -5.77 1.22
N GLY A 18 22.22 -6.08 1.13
CA GLY A 18 22.79 -7.40 0.93
C GLY A 18 23.74 -7.72 2.07
N ALA A 19 23.57 -8.86 2.71
CA ALA A 19 24.40 -9.28 3.84
C ALA A 19 24.57 -10.79 3.87
N SER A 20 25.65 -11.27 4.51
CA SER A 20 25.91 -12.66 4.78
C SER A 20 25.77 -12.90 6.29
N GLU A 21 24.60 -13.34 6.71
CA GLU A 21 24.28 -13.74 8.08
C GLU A 21 24.63 -12.67 9.16
N VAL A 22 24.36 -11.39 8.84
CA VAL A 22 24.57 -10.27 9.76
C VAL A 22 23.40 -10.22 10.74
N LYS A 23 23.69 -10.03 12.03
CA LYS A 23 22.66 -9.89 13.07
C LYS A 23 21.85 -8.61 12.88
N GLU A 24 20.58 -8.64 13.29
CA GLU A 24 19.64 -7.54 13.15
C GLU A 24 20.12 -6.26 13.84
N GLU A 25 20.73 -6.39 15.03
CA GLU A 25 21.24 -5.23 15.78
C GLU A 25 22.34 -4.51 15.01
N VAL A 26 23.25 -5.25 14.36
CA VAL A 26 24.34 -4.68 13.54
C VAL A 26 23.77 -3.99 12.29
N MET A 27 22.74 -4.59 11.67
CA MET A 27 22.04 -3.98 10.55
C MET A 27 21.37 -2.67 10.98
N LEU A 28 20.68 -2.68 12.11
CA LEU A 28 20.01 -1.49 12.65
C LEU A 28 20.99 -0.37 13.00
N GLU A 29 22.15 -0.70 13.56
CA GLU A 29 23.23 0.29 13.81
C GLU A 29 23.75 0.90 12.50
N GLY A 30 23.94 0.08 11.47
CA GLY A 30 24.31 0.55 10.14
C GLY A 30 23.31 1.52 9.54
N LEU A 31 22.01 1.23 9.66
CA LEU A 31 20.93 2.11 9.21
C LEU A 31 20.89 3.43 9.97
N LYS A 32 21.07 3.40 11.29
CA LYS A 32 21.14 4.61 12.13
C LYS A 32 22.33 5.48 11.76
N TYR A 33 23.49 4.86 11.55
CA TYR A 33 24.70 5.57 11.10
C TYR A 33 24.47 6.26 9.75
N ALA A 34 23.94 5.51 8.75
CA ALA A 34 23.61 6.05 7.44
C ALA A 34 22.63 7.22 7.52
N HIS A 35 21.59 7.13 8.38
CA HIS A 35 20.66 8.24 8.58
C HIS A 35 21.33 9.47 9.20
N GLY A 36 22.33 9.30 10.07
CA GLY A 36 23.15 10.41 10.58
C GLY A 36 23.84 11.18 9.45
N VAL A 37 24.49 10.45 8.53
CA VAL A 37 25.15 11.07 7.36
C VAL A 37 24.12 11.73 6.41
N ILE A 38 22.95 11.11 6.21
CA ILE A 38 21.87 11.69 5.40
C ILE A 38 21.41 13.03 5.96
N LYS A 39 21.29 13.17 7.29
CA LYS A 39 20.96 14.46 7.93
C LYS A 39 21.95 15.56 7.58
N GLU A 40 23.24 15.27 7.65
CA GLU A 40 24.29 16.21 7.28
C GLU A 40 24.22 16.60 5.79
N MET A 41 23.97 15.61 4.92
CA MET A 41 23.77 15.86 3.49
C MET A 41 22.54 16.74 3.24
N CYS A 42 21.42 16.49 3.92
CA CYS A 42 20.23 17.32 3.80
C CYS A 42 20.48 18.76 4.26
N GLU A 43 21.22 18.97 5.34
CA GLU A 43 21.60 20.30 5.82
C GLU A 43 22.47 21.04 4.81
N PHE A 44 23.42 20.34 4.22
CA PHE A 44 24.25 20.92 3.16
C PHE A 44 23.40 21.35 1.96
N ILE A 45 22.51 20.46 1.48
CA ILE A 45 21.60 20.75 0.35
C ILE A 45 20.69 21.94 0.66
N GLU A 46 20.12 22.00 1.87
CA GLU A 46 19.29 23.14 2.29
C GLU A 46 20.06 24.47 2.29
N ASN A 47 21.32 24.45 2.70
CA ASN A 47 22.16 25.65 2.67
C ASN A 47 22.46 26.12 1.24
N VAL A 48 22.78 25.16 0.35
CA VAL A 48 22.93 25.46 -1.10
C VAL A 48 21.64 26.03 -1.67
N ALA A 49 20.48 25.42 -1.32
CA ALA A 49 19.18 25.90 -1.77
C ALA A 49 18.85 27.33 -1.28
N LYS A 50 19.29 27.71 -0.07
CA LYS A 50 19.13 29.08 0.45
C LYS A 50 19.97 30.11 -0.32
N GLU A 51 21.14 29.71 -0.78
CA GLU A 51 22.09 30.64 -1.46
C GLU A 51 21.75 30.82 -2.94
N ILE A 52 21.46 29.75 -3.65
CA ILE A 52 21.31 29.75 -5.11
C ILE A 52 20.00 29.09 -5.60
N GLY A 53 19.13 28.67 -4.69
CA GLY A 53 17.87 28.03 -5.02
C GLY A 53 16.94 28.97 -5.78
N LYS A 54 16.10 28.40 -6.66
CA LYS A 54 15.03 29.09 -7.35
C LYS A 54 13.71 28.77 -6.69
N GLU A 55 12.75 29.68 -6.81
CA GLU A 55 11.37 29.42 -6.39
C GLU A 55 10.82 28.19 -7.12
N LYS A 56 10.21 27.28 -6.37
CA LYS A 56 9.61 26.08 -6.93
C LYS A 56 8.34 26.44 -7.72
N MET A 57 8.18 25.76 -8.83
CA MET A 57 6.97 25.86 -9.65
C MET A 57 5.76 25.39 -8.84
N SER A 58 4.69 26.17 -8.86
CA SER A 58 3.40 25.75 -8.30
C SER A 58 2.71 24.76 -9.24
N TYR A 59 1.99 23.81 -8.69
CA TYR A 59 1.10 22.90 -9.42
C TYR A 59 -0.13 22.61 -8.56
N GLU A 60 -1.23 22.32 -9.21
CA GLU A 60 -2.41 21.79 -8.54
C GLU A 60 -2.26 20.26 -8.46
N ALA A 61 -2.23 19.75 -7.23
CA ALA A 61 -2.24 18.30 -7.02
C ALA A 61 -3.62 17.74 -7.36
N HIS A 62 -3.67 16.69 -8.16
CA HIS A 62 -4.91 15.95 -8.34
C HIS A 62 -5.29 15.28 -7.01
N ASP A 63 -6.49 15.54 -6.56
CA ASP A 63 -7.13 14.85 -5.44
C ASP A 63 -8.59 14.60 -5.78
N VAL A 64 -9.20 13.64 -5.12
CA VAL A 64 -10.63 13.36 -5.30
C VAL A 64 -11.46 14.53 -4.82
N ASN A 65 -12.64 14.70 -5.41
CA ASN A 65 -13.60 15.68 -4.93
C ASN A 65 -14.07 15.29 -3.51
N HIS A 66 -13.70 16.12 -2.53
CA HIS A 66 -14.00 15.84 -1.12
C HIS A 66 -15.50 15.88 -0.82
N GLU A 67 -16.29 16.70 -1.52
CA GLU A 67 -17.74 16.71 -1.35
C GLU A 67 -18.36 15.38 -1.75
N ILE A 68 -17.95 14.85 -2.90
CA ILE A 68 -18.41 13.53 -3.38
C ILE A 68 -17.93 12.44 -2.44
N TYR A 69 -16.65 12.49 -2.03
CA TYR A 69 -16.08 11.54 -1.08
C TYR A 69 -16.89 11.47 0.23
N ASP A 70 -17.19 12.63 0.83
CA ASP A 70 -17.91 12.69 2.10
C ASP A 70 -19.35 12.20 1.96
N LYS A 71 -20.06 12.53 0.87
CA LYS A 71 -21.40 12.01 0.59
C LYS A 71 -21.42 10.50 0.45
N ILE A 72 -20.49 9.92 -0.31
CA ILE A 72 -20.37 8.47 -0.47
C ILE A 72 -20.01 7.84 0.86
N LYS A 73 -19.10 8.44 1.63
CA LYS A 73 -18.70 7.95 2.94
C LYS A 73 -19.88 7.90 3.92
N GLU A 74 -20.70 8.95 3.96
CA GLU A 74 -21.90 8.98 4.80
C GLU A 74 -22.92 7.89 4.41
N ALA A 75 -23.12 7.69 3.12
CA ALA A 75 -24.11 6.74 2.61
C ALA A 75 -23.65 5.28 2.65
N GLU A 76 -22.39 5.01 2.32
CA GLU A 76 -21.94 3.65 1.97
C GLU A 76 -20.78 3.12 2.83
N TYR A 77 -20.20 3.89 3.74
CA TYR A 77 -19.04 3.44 4.53
C TYR A 77 -19.27 2.12 5.27
N ALA A 78 -20.44 1.99 5.92
CA ALA A 78 -20.78 0.75 6.63
C ALA A 78 -21.00 -0.44 5.68
N ASN A 79 -21.56 -0.20 4.49
CA ASN A 79 -21.74 -1.22 3.47
C ASN A 79 -20.39 -1.67 2.87
N ILE A 80 -19.48 -0.72 2.62
CA ILE A 80 -18.11 -1.02 2.17
C ILE A 80 -17.37 -1.82 3.24
N GLN A 81 -17.48 -1.44 4.51
CA GLN A 81 -16.88 -2.17 5.62
C GLN A 81 -17.41 -3.60 5.70
N HIS A 82 -18.72 -3.81 5.55
CA HIS A 82 -19.34 -5.14 5.52
C HIS A 82 -18.91 -5.94 4.27
N ALA A 83 -18.78 -5.29 3.12
CA ALA A 83 -18.31 -5.94 1.89
C ALA A 83 -16.88 -6.47 2.02
N LEU A 84 -16.02 -5.72 2.72
CA LEU A 84 -14.63 -6.10 2.99
C LEU A 84 -14.49 -7.19 4.06
N ASP A 85 -15.53 -7.41 4.87
CA ASP A 85 -15.51 -8.38 5.97
C ASP A 85 -15.72 -9.82 5.47
N THR A 86 -14.72 -10.30 4.75
CA THR A 86 -14.62 -11.71 4.29
C THR A 86 -13.15 -12.00 3.93
N ASP A 87 -12.72 -13.22 4.18
CA ASP A 87 -11.40 -13.74 3.79
C ASP A 87 -11.33 -14.15 2.31
N ASP A 88 -12.49 -14.35 1.66
CA ASP A 88 -12.56 -14.66 0.23
C ASP A 88 -12.48 -13.38 -0.63
N LYS A 89 -11.43 -13.31 -1.45
CA LYS A 89 -11.19 -12.16 -2.34
C LYS A 89 -12.29 -11.99 -3.38
N ASN A 90 -12.79 -13.08 -3.95
CA ASN A 90 -13.80 -13.01 -5.04
C ASN A 90 -15.14 -12.48 -4.50
N ILE A 91 -15.55 -12.95 -3.32
CA ILE A 91 -16.75 -12.46 -2.64
C ILE A 91 -16.61 -10.97 -2.31
N ARG A 92 -15.44 -10.55 -1.87
CA ARG A 92 -15.16 -9.15 -1.57
C ARG A 92 -15.25 -8.28 -2.81
N ASP A 93 -14.60 -8.69 -3.90
CA ASP A 93 -14.60 -7.95 -5.16
C ASP A 93 -16.03 -7.85 -5.75
N GLU A 94 -16.83 -8.92 -5.70
CA GLU A 94 -18.23 -8.92 -6.10
C GLU A 94 -19.08 -7.94 -5.27
N ARG A 95 -18.97 -7.99 -3.95
CA ARG A 95 -19.71 -7.09 -3.05
C ARG A 95 -19.36 -5.62 -3.27
N ILE A 96 -18.08 -5.32 -3.46
CA ILE A 96 -17.61 -3.95 -3.77
C ILE A 96 -18.14 -3.50 -5.13
N GLY A 97 -18.15 -4.37 -6.14
CA GLY A 97 -18.76 -4.10 -7.45
C GLY A 97 -20.22 -3.66 -7.35
N VAL A 98 -21.04 -4.42 -6.61
CA VAL A 98 -22.46 -4.07 -6.38
C VAL A 98 -22.64 -2.70 -5.72
N ILE A 99 -21.76 -2.34 -4.78
CA ILE A 99 -21.81 -1.00 -4.14
C ILE A 99 -21.41 0.08 -5.14
N THR A 100 -20.36 -0.17 -5.92
CA THR A 100 -19.88 0.77 -6.95
C THR A 100 -20.96 1.07 -7.99
N ASP A 101 -21.64 0.02 -8.51
CA ASP A 101 -22.73 0.17 -9.47
C ASP A 101 -23.88 0.98 -8.88
N ARG A 102 -24.27 0.70 -7.64
CA ARG A 102 -25.32 1.45 -6.94
C ARG A 102 -24.98 2.93 -6.77
N ILE A 103 -23.73 3.26 -6.43
CA ILE A 103 -23.27 4.65 -6.32
C ILE A 103 -23.42 5.37 -7.67
N LEU A 104 -23.00 4.72 -8.76
CA LEU A 104 -23.13 5.27 -10.12
C LEU A 104 -24.60 5.51 -10.49
N GLU A 105 -25.48 4.55 -10.18
CA GLU A 105 -26.92 4.68 -10.45
C GLU A 105 -27.60 5.81 -9.65
N THR A 106 -27.19 6.00 -8.40
CA THR A 106 -27.85 6.95 -7.50
C THR A 106 -27.28 8.38 -7.58
N MET A 107 -25.99 8.53 -7.88
CA MET A 107 -25.29 9.81 -7.85
C MET A 107 -24.76 10.25 -9.22
N GLY A 108 -24.73 9.36 -10.22
CA GLY A 108 -24.14 9.67 -11.54
C GLY A 108 -24.85 10.78 -12.30
N GLU A 109 -26.16 11.00 -12.08
CA GLU A 109 -26.89 12.12 -12.70
C GLU A 109 -26.50 13.48 -12.07
N GLU A 110 -26.25 13.51 -10.75
CA GLU A 110 -25.85 14.73 -10.03
C GLU A 110 -24.38 15.08 -10.28
N TYR A 111 -23.52 14.07 -10.46
CA TYR A 111 -22.06 14.21 -10.63
C TYR A 111 -21.59 13.54 -11.94
N PRO A 112 -21.57 14.27 -13.08
CA PRO A 112 -21.21 13.69 -14.38
C PRO A 112 -19.79 13.09 -14.43
N ASP A 113 -18.85 13.63 -13.66
CA ASP A 113 -17.45 13.16 -13.59
C ASP A 113 -17.23 12.01 -12.60
N LEU A 114 -18.29 11.61 -11.86
CA LEU A 114 -18.21 10.57 -10.83
C LEU A 114 -17.60 9.27 -11.34
N ALA A 115 -17.95 8.83 -12.54
CA ALA A 115 -17.44 7.58 -13.10
C ALA A 115 -15.92 7.55 -13.22
N THR A 116 -15.29 8.72 -13.42
CA THR A 116 -13.83 8.85 -13.53
C THR A 116 -13.14 8.84 -12.16
N GLU A 117 -13.79 9.42 -11.14
CA GLU A 117 -13.22 9.59 -9.80
C GLU A 117 -13.57 8.44 -8.85
N LEU A 118 -14.66 7.70 -9.14
CA LEU A 118 -15.22 6.71 -8.21
C LEU A 118 -14.24 5.59 -7.85
N GLU A 119 -13.44 5.12 -8.80
CA GLU A 119 -12.42 4.08 -8.53
C GLU A 119 -11.43 4.56 -7.46
N GLU A 120 -10.96 5.79 -7.56
CA GLU A 120 -10.02 6.37 -6.60
C GLU A 120 -10.68 6.60 -5.23
N ILE A 121 -11.93 7.09 -5.23
CA ILE A 121 -12.73 7.29 -4.00
C ILE A 121 -12.92 5.95 -3.27
N MET A 122 -13.36 4.92 -3.98
CA MET A 122 -13.56 3.58 -3.43
C MET A 122 -12.26 2.97 -2.91
N TYR A 123 -11.15 3.16 -3.63
CA TYR A 123 -9.83 2.71 -3.18
C TYR A 123 -9.41 3.41 -1.88
N LYS A 124 -9.59 4.73 -1.78
CA LYS A 124 -9.26 5.50 -0.56
C LYS A 124 -10.08 5.02 0.65
N MET A 125 -11.39 4.77 0.47
CA MET A 125 -12.26 4.26 1.54
C MET A 125 -11.88 2.85 1.98
N GLN A 126 -11.66 1.94 1.05
CA GLN A 126 -11.21 0.58 1.35
C GLN A 126 -9.87 0.59 2.10
N LYS A 127 -8.93 1.43 1.66
CA LYS A 127 -7.63 1.60 2.31
C LYS A 127 -7.77 2.14 3.74
N GLU A 128 -8.66 3.09 3.98
CA GLU A 128 -8.94 3.64 5.32
C GLU A 128 -9.48 2.54 6.25
N ILE A 129 -10.47 1.77 5.79
CA ILE A 129 -11.09 0.69 6.57
C ILE A 129 -10.07 -0.40 6.91
N VAL A 130 -9.35 -0.90 5.90
CA VAL A 130 -8.36 -1.98 6.10
C VAL A 130 -7.22 -1.51 7.01
N ARG A 131 -6.82 -0.25 6.91
CA ARG A 131 -5.79 0.32 7.78
C ARG A 131 -6.27 0.43 9.23
N ALA A 132 -7.52 0.83 9.47
CA ALA A 132 -8.10 0.83 10.80
C ALA A 132 -8.10 -0.58 11.41
N TRP A 133 -8.51 -1.59 10.65
CA TRP A 133 -8.46 -2.98 11.12
C TRP A 133 -7.05 -3.49 11.45
N LEU A 134 -6.03 -3.05 10.70
CA LEU A 134 -4.64 -3.41 11.02
C LEU A 134 -4.20 -2.87 12.38
N TYR A 135 -4.64 -1.67 12.77
CA TYR A 135 -4.37 -1.11 14.11
C TYR A 135 -5.11 -1.86 15.21
N GLU A 136 -6.23 -2.51 14.88
CA GLU A 136 -6.97 -3.40 15.78
C GLU A 136 -6.41 -4.84 15.82
N GLY A 137 -5.31 -5.09 15.11
CA GLY A 137 -4.68 -6.42 15.00
C GLY A 137 -5.36 -7.36 14.03
N ARG A 138 -6.25 -6.86 13.18
CA ARG A 138 -7.03 -7.64 12.21
C ARG A 138 -6.52 -7.41 10.79
N ARG A 139 -6.39 -8.48 10.02
CA ARG A 139 -6.10 -8.45 8.58
C ARG A 139 -7.35 -8.76 7.77
N VAL A 140 -7.46 -8.15 6.58
CA VAL A 140 -8.61 -8.31 5.68
C VAL A 140 -8.79 -9.75 5.17
N ASP A 141 -7.72 -10.53 5.15
CA ASP A 141 -7.71 -11.94 4.72
C ASP A 141 -7.89 -12.94 5.89
N GLY A 142 -8.31 -12.47 7.05
CA GLY A 142 -8.61 -13.29 8.24
C GLY A 142 -7.40 -13.82 9.01
N ARG A 143 -6.17 -13.63 8.50
CA ARG A 143 -4.96 -14.09 9.20
C ARG A 143 -4.61 -13.22 10.39
N GLY A 144 -3.95 -13.80 11.39
CA GLY A 144 -3.27 -13.05 12.45
C GLY A 144 -2.09 -12.24 11.90
N LEU A 145 -1.58 -11.25 12.68
CA LEU A 145 -0.49 -10.37 12.24
C LEU A 145 0.81 -11.13 11.96
N ASP A 146 1.08 -12.18 12.72
CA ASP A 146 2.28 -13.03 12.62
C ASP A 146 2.07 -14.28 11.74
N GLU A 147 0.86 -14.46 11.19
CA GLU A 147 0.52 -15.62 10.40
C GLU A 147 0.95 -15.42 8.94
N ILE A 148 1.73 -16.36 8.41
CA ILE A 148 2.10 -16.40 6.99
C ILE A 148 1.02 -17.11 6.17
N ARG A 149 0.91 -16.81 4.87
CA ARG A 149 0.02 -17.52 3.97
C ARG A 149 0.41 -19.00 3.87
N PRO A 150 -0.55 -19.93 3.69
CA PRO A 150 -0.26 -21.32 3.46
C PRO A 150 0.75 -21.50 2.31
N LEU A 151 1.76 -22.31 2.55
CA LEU A 151 2.80 -22.62 1.58
C LEU A 151 2.67 -24.09 1.15
N ALA A 152 2.83 -24.34 -0.15
CA ALA A 152 2.94 -25.68 -0.69
C ALA A 152 4.00 -25.72 -1.80
N ALA A 153 4.68 -26.83 -1.94
CA ALA A 153 5.63 -27.09 -3.02
C ALA A 153 5.41 -28.49 -3.56
N GLU A 154 5.33 -28.60 -4.85
CA GLU A 154 5.17 -29.87 -5.57
C GLU A 154 6.22 -29.98 -6.66
N VAL A 155 6.65 -31.19 -6.96
CA VAL A 155 7.62 -31.46 -8.00
C VAL A 155 7.07 -32.53 -8.96
N ASP A 156 7.66 -32.64 -10.13
CA ASP A 156 7.33 -33.68 -11.12
C ASP A 156 5.87 -33.65 -11.59
N LEU A 157 5.33 -32.45 -11.76
CA LEU A 157 3.93 -32.23 -12.18
C LEU A 157 3.67 -32.50 -13.67
N LEU A 158 4.69 -32.25 -14.51
CA LEU A 158 4.57 -32.37 -15.96
C LEU A 158 5.32 -33.62 -16.45
N PRO A 159 4.64 -34.59 -17.09
CA PRO A 159 5.21 -35.92 -17.34
C PRO A 159 6.22 -35.97 -18.50
N ARG A 160 6.40 -34.91 -19.29
CA ARG A 160 7.21 -34.93 -20.51
C ARG A 160 8.32 -33.87 -20.54
N VAL A 161 8.69 -33.33 -19.39
CA VAL A 161 9.73 -32.30 -19.26
C VAL A 161 10.91 -32.84 -18.46
N HIS A 162 12.04 -32.15 -18.53
CA HIS A 162 13.26 -32.51 -17.80
C HIS A 162 13.12 -32.36 -16.26
N GLY A 163 12.14 -31.60 -15.83
CA GLY A 163 11.76 -31.37 -14.46
C GLY A 163 10.68 -30.29 -14.40
N SER A 164 9.86 -30.35 -13.37
CA SER A 164 8.87 -29.33 -13.10
C SER A 164 8.70 -29.15 -11.60
N GLY A 165 8.46 -27.94 -11.17
CA GLY A 165 8.16 -27.60 -9.79
C GLY A 165 7.11 -26.52 -9.72
N MET A 166 6.24 -26.59 -8.74
CA MET A 166 5.25 -25.57 -8.43
C MET A 166 5.40 -25.15 -6.98
N PHE A 167 5.43 -23.86 -6.74
CA PHE A 167 5.35 -23.28 -5.40
C PHE A 167 4.09 -22.47 -5.28
N THR A 168 3.32 -22.72 -4.23
CA THR A 168 2.06 -22.01 -3.95
C THR A 168 2.17 -21.26 -2.63
N ARG A 169 1.78 -20.00 -2.65
CA ARG A 169 1.64 -19.15 -1.46
C ARG A 169 0.25 -18.52 -1.43
N GLY A 170 -0.65 -19.09 -0.65
CA GLY A 170 -2.07 -18.73 -0.67
C GLY A 170 -2.66 -19.03 -2.04
N GLN A 171 -3.16 -18.01 -2.73
CA GLN A 171 -3.72 -18.14 -4.09
C GLN A 171 -2.70 -17.91 -5.21
N THR A 172 -1.47 -17.51 -4.89
CA THR A 172 -0.42 -17.26 -5.88
C THR A 172 0.37 -18.53 -6.16
N GLN A 173 0.51 -18.88 -7.41
CA GLN A 173 1.29 -20.01 -7.88
C GLN A 173 2.43 -19.54 -8.76
#